data_0d6bf4a6f814e822589aa7840cbb0404
#
_entry.id   0d6bf4a6f814e822589aa7840cbb0404
#
_cell.length_a   1.000
_cell.length_b   1.000
_cell.length_c   1.000
_cell.angle_alpha   90.00
_cell.angle_beta   90.00
_cell.angle_gamma   90.00
#
_symmetry.space_group_name_H-M   'P 1'
#
loop_
_entity.id
_entity.type
_entity.pdbx_description
1 polymer ?
#
loop_
_entity_poly.entity_id
_entity_poly.type
_entity_poly.pdbx_seq_one_letter_code
_entity_poly.pdbx_strand_id
1 'polypeptide(L)'
;MTHFHLSRRQIASALLASYLMGPALVFAQVVINGGTPNDGRRAYVDQTQNGLPKVNIATPNGAGVSHNVYQEFNVGKQGLILNNGVSNSNTSLAGWVEGNPNLTVGNEAKMILNEVVGAKQSQLQGFVEVAGKKADVIIANENGVTCNGCGFINTSRVTLSTGTPMWGSAGQIDGLKVRQGTLVVGADGLSAPDSRVDLLSQVINIQGGIHADQINVIAGGNDVRYDDLSYIKQNDIKGSLDISALGGMYANQIQLVATGTGVGVRVDGTLVSAGNVIINSDGLLTHGGKTSAQNNIQINAQQMTQSGSVLATEKLDVKVQSLTNTGTLVGQDLNLQVDQALVNQGSV
;
A
#
# COMPACT_ATOMS: atom_id res chain seq x y z
N MET A 1 -3.30 -35.86 49.78
CA MET A 1 -4.01 -35.60 48.49
C MET A 1 -5.19 -34.69 48.81
N THR A 2 -5.05 -33.41 48.56
CA THR A 2 -6.12 -32.40 48.81
C THR A 2 -6.85 -32.17 47.50
N HIS A 3 -8.09 -32.60 47.40
CA HIS A 3 -8.96 -32.35 46.26
C HIS A 3 -9.57 -30.94 46.39
N PHE A 4 -9.24 -30.06 45.44
CA PHE A 4 -9.90 -28.77 45.24
C PHE A 4 -11.22 -29.01 44.45
N HIS A 5 -12.37 -28.84 45.09
CA HIS A 5 -13.66 -28.78 44.43
C HIS A 5 -14.01 -27.32 44.10
N LEU A 6 -13.94 -26.93 42.83
CA LEU A 6 -14.48 -25.67 42.33
C LEU A 6 -16.03 -25.76 42.26
N SER A 7 -16.73 -24.83 42.86
CA SER A 7 -18.20 -24.80 42.85
C SER A 7 -18.72 -24.42 41.43
N ARG A 8 -19.88 -24.96 41.06
CA ARG A 8 -20.56 -24.67 39.77
C ARG A 8 -20.76 -23.17 39.48
N ARG A 9 -20.80 -22.33 40.51
CA ARG A 9 -20.89 -20.85 40.36
C ARG A 9 -19.58 -20.23 39.90
N GLN A 10 -18.43 -20.77 40.26
CA GLN A 10 -17.13 -20.26 39.84
C GLN A 10 -16.81 -20.64 38.38
N ILE A 11 -17.30 -21.79 37.92
CA ILE A 11 -17.17 -22.21 36.51
C ILE A 11 -18.07 -21.36 35.60
N ALA A 12 -19.30 -21.01 36.05
CA ALA A 12 -20.19 -20.14 35.29
C ALA A 12 -19.65 -18.70 35.16
N SER A 13 -18.97 -18.18 36.19
CA SER A 13 -18.36 -16.85 36.13
C SER A 13 -17.12 -16.80 35.22
N ALA A 14 -16.34 -17.88 35.17
CA ALA A 14 -15.18 -17.96 34.27
C ALA A 14 -15.60 -18.13 32.80
N LEU A 15 -16.70 -18.84 32.54
CA LEU A 15 -17.25 -18.98 31.18
C LEU A 15 -17.96 -17.71 30.68
N LEU A 16 -18.55 -16.91 31.58
CA LEU A 16 -19.17 -15.64 31.20
C LEU A 16 -18.14 -14.55 30.88
N ALA A 17 -16.96 -14.58 31.53
CA ALA A 17 -15.88 -13.64 31.25
C ALA A 17 -15.18 -13.91 29.92
N SER A 18 -15.15 -15.16 29.45
CA SER A 18 -14.58 -15.52 28.16
C SER A 18 -15.50 -15.24 26.96
N TYR A 19 -16.81 -15.07 27.19
CA TYR A 19 -17.77 -14.77 26.12
C TYR A 19 -17.96 -13.27 25.86
N LEU A 20 -17.40 -12.40 26.70
CA LEU A 20 -17.48 -10.94 26.55
C LEU A 20 -16.25 -10.31 25.88
N MET A 21 -15.21 -11.09 25.52
CA MET A 21 -14.17 -10.66 24.60
C MET A 21 -14.54 -11.08 23.18
N GLY A 22 -15.62 -10.53 22.66
CA GLY A 22 -15.80 -10.44 21.21
C GLY A 22 -14.58 -9.73 20.61
N PRO A 23 -14.23 -9.97 19.32
CA PRO A 23 -13.15 -9.26 18.68
C PRO A 23 -13.39 -7.77 18.93
N ALA A 24 -12.40 -7.09 19.50
CA ALA A 24 -12.47 -5.65 19.71
C ALA A 24 -12.81 -5.04 18.34
N LEU A 25 -14.02 -4.48 18.23
CA LEU A 25 -14.40 -3.71 17.06
C LEU A 25 -13.39 -2.57 17.00
N VAL A 26 -12.45 -2.66 16.08
CA VAL A 26 -11.56 -1.55 15.75
C VAL A 26 -12.46 -0.49 15.13
N PHE A 27 -12.97 0.40 15.98
CA PHE A 27 -13.65 1.59 15.48
C PHE A 27 -12.62 2.38 14.66
N ALA A 28 -13.05 2.93 13.54
CA ALA A 28 -12.24 3.88 12.81
C ALA A 28 -11.80 4.97 13.78
N GLN A 29 -10.52 4.97 14.14
CA GLN A 29 -9.98 5.97 15.04
C GLN A 29 -9.06 6.89 14.24
N VAL A 30 -9.63 8.01 13.82
CA VAL A 30 -8.87 9.10 13.21
C VAL A 30 -8.69 10.17 14.28
N VAL A 31 -7.47 10.31 14.78
CA VAL A 31 -7.12 11.27 15.84
C VAL A 31 -6.18 12.31 15.25
N ILE A 32 -6.69 13.52 15.07
CA ILE A 32 -5.90 14.67 14.58
C ILE A 32 -4.82 15.03 15.61
N ASN A 33 -3.62 15.35 15.14
CA ASN A 33 -2.55 15.82 15.99
C ASN A 33 -2.88 17.23 16.55
N GLY A 34 -2.99 17.33 17.87
CA GLY A 34 -3.28 18.59 18.56
C GLY A 34 -2.20 19.67 18.45
N GLY A 35 -0.96 19.29 18.03
CA GLY A 35 0.18 20.20 17.95
C GLY A 35 0.24 21.11 16.74
N THR A 36 -0.65 20.94 15.73
CA THR A 36 -0.68 21.84 14.57
C THR A 36 -1.35 23.17 14.91
N PRO A 37 -0.90 24.31 14.34
CA PRO A 37 -1.51 25.62 14.59
C PRO A 37 -3.02 25.62 14.31
N ASN A 38 -3.80 26.18 15.22
CA ASN A 38 -5.24 26.32 15.04
C ASN A 38 -5.54 27.66 14.37
N ASP A 39 -5.38 27.72 13.05
CA ASP A 39 -5.65 28.89 12.23
C ASP A 39 -7.06 28.90 11.59
N GLY A 40 -7.93 27.96 12.03
CA GLY A 40 -9.27 27.76 11.47
C GLY A 40 -9.29 27.00 10.15
N ARG A 41 -8.10 26.55 9.66
CA ARG A 41 -7.93 25.83 8.38
C ARG A 41 -7.45 24.39 8.57
N ARG A 42 -7.40 23.93 9.82
CA ARG A 42 -7.00 22.56 10.17
C ARG A 42 -8.01 21.52 9.70
N ALA A 43 -7.50 20.34 9.39
CA ALA A 43 -8.36 19.17 9.30
C ALA A 43 -9.06 18.90 10.63
N TYR A 44 -10.30 18.44 10.58
CA TYR A 44 -11.03 17.95 11.74
C TYR A 44 -11.93 16.78 11.35
N VAL A 45 -12.19 15.92 12.33
CA VAL A 45 -13.06 14.75 12.17
C VAL A 45 -14.48 15.12 12.54
N ASP A 46 -15.40 14.71 11.70
CA ASP A 46 -16.84 14.87 11.84
C ASP A 46 -17.53 13.57 11.40
N GLN A 47 -18.83 13.54 11.37
CA GLN A 47 -19.63 12.42 10.90
C GLN A 47 -20.56 12.84 9.77
N THR A 48 -20.79 11.90 8.85
CA THR A 48 -21.83 12.03 7.83
C THR A 48 -23.22 11.73 8.44
N GLN A 49 -24.29 12.00 7.68
CA GLN A 49 -25.67 11.72 8.16
C GLN A 49 -25.92 10.25 8.49
N ASN A 50 -25.21 9.32 7.81
CA ASN A 50 -25.30 7.88 8.09
C ASN A 50 -24.28 7.41 9.16
N GLY A 51 -23.62 8.35 9.87
CA GLY A 51 -22.70 8.06 10.97
C GLY A 51 -21.29 7.62 10.53
N LEU A 52 -20.96 7.72 9.22
CA LEU A 52 -19.62 7.40 8.74
C LEU A 52 -18.63 8.50 9.15
N PRO A 53 -17.41 8.16 9.61
CA PRO A 53 -16.37 9.15 9.88
C PRO A 53 -16.04 9.97 8.62
N LYS A 54 -15.96 11.29 8.80
CA LYS A 54 -15.64 12.26 7.76
C LYS A 54 -14.51 13.17 8.23
N VAL A 55 -13.44 13.23 7.48
CA VAL A 55 -12.37 14.22 7.67
C VAL A 55 -12.64 15.40 6.74
N ASN A 56 -12.98 16.55 7.31
CA ASN A 56 -12.89 17.81 6.60
C ASN A 56 -11.41 18.17 6.50
N ILE A 57 -10.84 17.97 5.32
CA ILE A 57 -9.39 18.13 5.10
C ILE A 57 -8.95 19.59 5.32
N ALA A 58 -7.67 19.78 5.65
CA ALA A 58 -7.06 21.09 5.78
C ALA A 58 -7.10 21.86 4.46
N THR A 59 -7.15 23.19 4.55
CA THR A 59 -7.03 24.07 3.38
C THR A 59 -5.73 23.74 2.63
N PRO A 60 -5.78 23.41 1.33
CA PRO A 60 -4.59 23.15 0.54
C PRO A 60 -3.67 24.38 0.46
N ASN A 61 -2.37 24.14 0.39
CA ASN A 61 -1.37 25.17 0.13
C ASN A 61 -1.36 25.61 -1.35
N GLY A 62 -0.47 26.53 -1.72
CA GLY A 62 -0.35 27.05 -3.08
C GLY A 62 0.01 25.99 -4.14
N ALA A 63 0.57 24.85 -3.75
CA ALA A 63 0.83 23.73 -4.63
C ALA A 63 -0.38 22.79 -4.79
N GLY A 64 -1.46 23.01 -4.03
CA GLY A 64 -2.66 22.17 -4.01
C GLY A 64 -2.55 20.97 -3.09
N VAL A 65 -1.64 21.00 -2.11
CA VAL A 65 -1.47 19.90 -1.12
C VAL A 65 -2.25 20.25 0.14
N SER A 66 -3.23 19.41 0.49
CA SER A 66 -3.87 19.43 1.81
C SER A 66 -3.07 18.51 2.74
N HIS A 67 -2.36 19.12 3.71
CA HIS A 67 -1.54 18.40 4.69
C HIS A 67 -2.32 18.19 5.98
N ASN A 68 -2.63 16.93 6.26
CA ASN A 68 -3.42 16.50 7.41
C ASN A 68 -2.52 15.65 8.32
N VAL A 69 -2.28 16.09 9.55
CA VAL A 69 -1.38 15.45 10.50
C VAL A 69 -2.17 14.76 11.59
N TYR A 70 -1.85 13.48 11.85
CA TYR A 70 -2.60 12.63 12.77
C TYR A 70 -1.71 12.03 13.85
N GLN A 71 -2.29 11.79 15.03
CA GLN A 71 -1.74 10.87 16.02
C GLN A 71 -2.08 9.42 15.67
N GLU A 72 -3.26 9.16 15.16
CA GLU A 72 -3.73 7.86 14.69
C GLU A 72 -4.59 8.05 13.43
N PHE A 73 -4.37 7.20 12.44
CA PHE A 73 -5.19 7.14 11.23
C PHE A 73 -5.56 5.68 10.96
N ASN A 74 -6.74 5.28 11.42
CA ASN A 74 -7.29 3.95 11.25
C ASN A 74 -8.64 4.02 10.55
N VAL A 75 -8.87 3.16 9.57
CA VAL A 75 -10.12 3.07 8.82
C VAL A 75 -10.78 1.74 9.15
N GLY A 76 -11.94 1.80 9.79
CA GLY A 76 -12.75 0.60 10.09
C GLY A 76 -13.49 0.10 8.85
N LYS A 77 -14.14 -1.05 8.96
CA LYS A 77 -14.85 -1.69 7.83
C LYS A 77 -15.96 -0.84 7.22
N GLN A 78 -16.54 0.08 7.97
CA GLN A 78 -17.53 1.03 7.45
C GLN A 78 -16.95 2.04 6.45
N GLY A 79 -15.64 2.27 6.48
CA GLY A 79 -14.94 3.22 5.62
C GLY A 79 -14.75 4.61 6.24
N LEU A 80 -14.26 5.54 5.42
CA LEU A 80 -13.92 6.92 5.80
C LEU A 80 -14.15 7.84 4.60
N ILE A 81 -14.67 9.04 4.84
CA ILE A 81 -14.73 10.12 3.84
C ILE A 81 -13.59 11.12 4.07
N LEU A 82 -12.82 11.42 3.03
CA LEU A 82 -11.94 12.58 2.94
C LEU A 82 -12.68 13.68 2.16
N ASN A 83 -13.15 14.70 2.85
CA ASN A 83 -14.03 15.73 2.27
C ASN A 83 -13.23 16.78 1.51
N ASN A 84 -13.17 16.64 0.19
CA ASN A 84 -12.55 17.56 -0.78
C ASN A 84 -13.61 18.32 -1.61
N GLY A 85 -14.82 18.43 -1.10
CA GLY A 85 -15.93 19.15 -1.75
C GLY A 85 -16.08 20.56 -1.21
N VAL A 86 -16.19 21.56 -2.08
CA VAL A 86 -16.55 22.95 -1.71
C VAL A 86 -18.06 23.13 -1.55
N SER A 87 -18.85 22.20 -2.07
CA SER A 87 -20.30 22.12 -1.98
C SER A 87 -20.71 20.70 -1.68
N ASN A 88 -22.00 20.49 -1.45
CA ASN A 88 -22.54 19.14 -1.22
C ASN A 88 -22.18 18.22 -2.37
N SER A 89 -21.69 17.03 -2.03
CA SER A 89 -21.22 16.02 -2.97
C SER A 89 -21.88 14.67 -2.68
N ASN A 90 -22.25 13.95 -3.73
CA ASN A 90 -22.76 12.60 -3.59
C ASN A 90 -21.60 11.60 -3.57
N THR A 91 -21.59 10.71 -2.58
CA THR A 91 -20.57 9.70 -2.35
C THR A 91 -21.17 8.30 -2.36
N SER A 92 -20.36 7.30 -2.68
CA SER A 92 -20.78 5.89 -2.69
C SER A 92 -20.99 5.35 -1.27
N LEU A 93 -20.17 5.78 -0.31
CA LEU A 93 -20.20 5.27 1.07
C LEU A 93 -21.24 5.97 1.94
N ALA A 94 -21.44 7.28 1.74
CA ALA A 94 -22.21 8.10 2.67
C ALA A 94 -23.43 8.80 2.03
N GLY A 95 -23.65 8.65 0.72
CA GLY A 95 -24.64 9.43 -0.01
C GLY A 95 -24.22 10.92 -0.04
N TRP A 96 -25.15 11.83 0.29
CA TRP A 96 -24.87 13.27 0.30
C TRP A 96 -24.01 13.67 1.49
N VAL A 97 -22.89 14.31 1.17
CA VAL A 97 -21.94 14.88 2.13
C VAL A 97 -21.88 16.39 1.94
N GLU A 98 -22.01 17.12 3.03
CA GLU A 98 -21.91 18.60 3.02
C GLU A 98 -20.51 19.05 2.61
N GLY A 99 -20.42 20.24 1.98
CA GLY A 99 -19.15 20.83 1.59
C GLY A 99 -18.22 21.05 2.79
N ASN A 100 -16.92 20.96 2.54
CA ASN A 100 -15.90 21.21 3.55
C ASN A 100 -15.75 22.72 3.79
N PRO A 101 -16.01 23.25 4.99
CA PRO A 101 -15.91 24.69 5.26
C PRO A 101 -14.47 25.24 5.22
N ASN A 102 -13.45 24.37 5.21
CA ASN A 102 -12.06 24.78 4.99
C ASN A 102 -11.74 25.08 3.53
N LEU A 103 -12.64 24.78 2.59
CA LEU A 103 -12.41 24.93 1.16
C LEU A 103 -13.23 26.05 0.57
N THR A 104 -12.70 26.67 -0.48
CA THR A 104 -13.37 27.64 -1.33
C THR A 104 -13.28 27.20 -2.79
N VAL A 105 -14.17 27.69 -3.63
CA VAL A 105 -14.19 27.35 -5.06
C VAL A 105 -12.82 27.62 -5.70
N GLY A 106 -12.27 26.57 -6.33
CA GLY A 106 -10.97 26.62 -7.02
C GLY A 106 -9.76 26.28 -6.16
N ASN A 107 -9.93 26.07 -4.83
CA ASN A 107 -8.83 25.61 -3.96
C ASN A 107 -9.00 24.19 -3.43
N GLU A 108 -9.82 23.34 -4.08
CA GLU A 108 -9.89 21.94 -3.73
C GLU A 108 -8.50 21.28 -3.87
N ALA A 109 -8.20 20.33 -3.00
CA ALA A 109 -6.93 19.64 -3.02
C ALA A 109 -6.73 18.87 -4.34
N LYS A 110 -5.52 18.96 -4.88
CA LYS A 110 -5.01 18.03 -5.91
C LYS A 110 -4.43 16.78 -5.26
N MET A 111 -3.88 16.96 -4.05
CA MET A 111 -3.27 15.91 -3.24
C MET A 111 -3.70 16.07 -1.78
N ILE A 112 -4.09 14.95 -1.17
CA ILE A 112 -4.44 14.85 0.26
C ILE A 112 -3.36 14.00 0.92
N LEU A 113 -2.45 14.65 1.63
CA LEU A 113 -1.43 13.99 2.43
C LEU A 113 -1.98 13.75 3.83
N ASN A 114 -2.06 12.48 4.23
CA ASN A 114 -2.39 12.04 5.57
C ASN A 114 -1.11 11.51 6.23
N GLU A 115 -0.46 12.34 7.04
CA GLU A 115 0.78 12.02 7.73
C GLU A 115 0.49 11.63 9.18
N VAL A 116 0.94 10.46 9.60
CA VAL A 116 0.79 9.96 10.97
C VAL A 116 2.11 10.12 11.69
N VAL A 117 2.10 10.97 12.73
CA VAL A 117 3.27 11.26 13.59
C VAL A 117 3.19 10.56 14.94
N GLY A 118 2.10 9.86 15.25
CA GLY A 118 1.96 9.05 16.45
C GLY A 118 2.71 7.72 16.32
N ALA A 119 2.84 7.01 17.45
CA ALA A 119 3.69 5.81 17.53
C ALA A 119 3.03 4.50 17.07
N LYS A 120 1.75 4.54 16.67
CA LYS A 120 1.00 3.33 16.28
C LYS A 120 0.94 3.16 14.77
N GLN A 121 0.91 1.90 14.31
CA GLN A 121 0.64 1.57 12.91
C GLN A 121 -0.77 2.01 12.50
N SER A 122 -0.94 2.30 11.21
CA SER A 122 -2.25 2.51 10.60
C SER A 122 -2.89 1.18 10.18
N GLN A 123 -4.18 1.01 10.54
CA GLN A 123 -5.00 -0.14 10.18
C GLN A 123 -6.11 0.30 9.23
N LEU A 124 -6.05 -0.14 7.97
CA LEU A 124 -7.03 0.19 6.94
C LEU A 124 -7.85 -1.07 6.62
N GLN A 125 -9.10 -1.12 7.07
CA GLN A 125 -9.99 -2.28 6.94
C GLN A 125 -11.23 -2.00 6.09
N GLY A 126 -11.36 -0.79 5.56
CA GLY A 126 -12.49 -0.34 4.77
C GLY A 126 -12.08 0.67 3.72
N PHE A 127 -13.04 1.13 2.94
CA PHE A 127 -12.81 2.06 1.85
C PHE A 127 -12.58 3.49 2.36
N VAL A 128 -11.67 4.19 1.70
CA VAL A 128 -11.46 5.65 1.80
C VAL A 128 -12.02 6.28 0.54
N GLU A 129 -13.03 7.13 0.68
CA GLU A 129 -13.62 7.86 -0.46
C GLU A 129 -13.32 9.35 -0.37
N VAL A 130 -12.84 9.92 -1.46
CA VAL A 130 -12.69 11.37 -1.59
C VAL A 130 -14.03 11.97 -2.03
N ALA A 131 -14.68 12.74 -1.16
CA ALA A 131 -15.90 13.46 -1.54
C ALA A 131 -15.55 14.71 -2.36
N GLY A 132 -16.35 14.99 -3.38
CA GLY A 132 -16.16 16.16 -4.24
C GLY A 132 -15.11 15.91 -5.33
N LYS A 133 -14.11 16.80 -5.41
CA LYS A 133 -13.10 16.76 -6.46
C LYS A 133 -12.11 15.60 -6.24
N LYS A 134 -11.90 14.80 -7.29
CA LYS A 134 -10.91 13.72 -7.31
C LYS A 134 -9.53 14.23 -6.96
N ALA A 135 -8.77 13.48 -6.14
CA ALA A 135 -7.43 13.85 -5.69
C ALA A 135 -6.52 12.64 -5.54
N ASP A 136 -5.22 12.88 -5.51
CA ASP A 136 -4.24 11.90 -5.05
C ASP A 136 -4.32 11.77 -3.53
N VAL A 137 -4.19 10.55 -3.01
CA VAL A 137 -4.20 10.28 -1.57
C VAL A 137 -2.89 9.64 -1.15
N ILE A 138 -2.20 10.25 -0.19
CA ILE A 138 -1.02 9.68 0.46
C ILE A 138 -1.39 9.36 1.91
N ILE A 139 -1.11 8.13 2.35
CA ILE A 139 -1.13 7.72 3.76
C ILE A 139 0.31 7.35 4.13
N ALA A 140 0.94 8.18 4.95
CA ALA A 140 2.33 8.04 5.37
C ALA A 140 2.41 7.79 6.87
N ASN A 141 2.97 6.64 7.27
CA ASN A 141 3.16 6.28 8.67
C ASN A 141 4.45 5.46 8.85
N GLU A 142 5.47 6.05 9.46
CA GLU A 142 6.78 5.41 9.68
C GLU A 142 6.69 4.12 10.51
N ASN A 143 5.67 3.97 11.35
CA ASN A 143 5.49 2.79 12.20
C ASN A 143 4.84 1.62 11.48
N GLY A 144 4.35 1.82 10.26
CA GLY A 144 3.74 0.79 9.44
C GLY A 144 2.32 1.11 8.98
N VAL A 145 1.93 0.42 7.92
CA VAL A 145 0.57 0.48 7.34
C VAL A 145 0.10 -0.93 7.06
N THR A 146 -1.05 -1.29 7.57
CA THR A 146 -1.74 -2.54 7.22
C THR A 146 -3.02 -2.21 6.47
N CYS A 147 -3.14 -2.71 5.25
CA CYS A 147 -4.36 -2.72 4.47
C CYS A 147 -4.92 -4.14 4.44
N ASN A 148 -6.07 -4.36 5.03
CA ASN A 148 -6.75 -5.66 5.00
C ASN A 148 -8.23 -5.48 4.67
N GLY A 149 -8.57 -5.57 3.39
CA GLY A 149 -9.87 -5.21 2.86
C GLY A 149 -10.04 -3.70 2.67
N CYS A 150 -8.95 -2.97 2.53
CA CYS A 150 -9.01 -1.56 2.23
C CYS A 150 -9.28 -1.29 0.75
N GLY A 151 -9.83 -0.12 0.45
CA GLY A 151 -10.03 0.32 -0.92
C GLY A 151 -10.07 1.84 -1.03
N PHE A 152 -10.05 2.34 -2.27
CA PHE A 152 -10.03 3.77 -2.52
C PHE A 152 -10.99 4.13 -3.64
N ILE A 153 -11.80 5.16 -3.41
CA ILE A 153 -12.84 5.63 -4.32
C ILE A 153 -12.60 7.11 -4.64
N ASN A 154 -12.76 7.48 -5.90
CA ASN A 154 -12.57 8.85 -6.40
C ASN A 154 -11.13 9.37 -6.16
N THR A 155 -10.15 8.48 -6.36
CA THR A 155 -8.72 8.79 -6.26
C THR A 155 -8.02 8.55 -7.60
N SER A 156 -7.07 9.42 -7.99
CA SER A 156 -6.25 9.22 -9.18
C SER A 156 -5.03 8.36 -8.89
N ARG A 157 -4.46 8.59 -7.71
CA ARG A 157 -3.28 7.90 -7.20
C ARG A 157 -3.41 7.67 -5.71
N VAL A 158 -3.04 6.50 -5.26
CA VAL A 158 -2.97 6.12 -3.85
C VAL A 158 -1.55 5.74 -3.52
N THR A 159 -0.97 6.38 -2.53
CA THR A 159 0.35 6.02 -2.02
C THR A 159 0.23 5.59 -0.57
N LEU A 160 0.54 4.34 -0.28
CA LEU A 160 0.72 3.83 1.08
C LEU A 160 2.22 3.75 1.37
N SER A 161 2.68 4.42 2.41
CA SER A 161 4.11 4.52 2.67
C SER A 161 4.45 4.49 4.15
N THR A 162 5.64 3.93 4.44
CA THR A 162 6.31 4.13 5.73
C THR A 162 7.38 5.22 5.68
N GLY A 163 7.39 6.03 4.62
CA GLY A 163 8.30 7.15 4.47
C GLY A 163 7.74 8.46 5.02
N THR A 164 8.65 9.37 5.39
CA THR A 164 8.31 10.77 5.72
C THR A 164 8.28 11.63 4.46
N PRO A 165 7.38 12.64 4.38
CA PRO A 165 7.30 13.52 3.23
C PRO A 165 8.57 14.35 3.00
N MET A 166 9.01 14.45 1.75
CA MET A 166 10.00 15.41 1.28
C MET A 166 9.29 16.58 0.62
N TRP A 167 9.48 17.77 1.18
CA TRP A 167 8.83 18.99 0.70
C TRP A 167 9.73 19.75 -0.27
N GLY A 168 9.17 20.16 -1.37
CA GLY A 168 9.81 21.07 -2.30
C GLY A 168 9.62 22.54 -1.90
N SER A 169 10.37 23.41 -2.54
CA SER A 169 10.41 24.87 -2.22
C SER A 169 9.09 25.60 -2.43
N ALA A 170 8.22 25.11 -3.29
CA ALA A 170 6.89 25.67 -3.53
C ALA A 170 5.79 25.01 -2.68
N GLY A 171 6.14 24.11 -1.74
CA GLY A 171 5.21 23.39 -0.88
C GLY A 171 4.57 22.16 -1.52
N GLN A 172 5.07 21.70 -2.66
CA GLN A 172 4.71 20.42 -3.26
C GLN A 172 5.41 19.27 -2.51
N ILE A 173 4.91 18.04 -2.69
CA ILE A 173 5.60 16.83 -2.26
C ILE A 173 6.56 16.39 -3.36
N ASP A 174 7.87 16.50 -3.10
CA ASP A 174 8.91 16.02 -4.00
C ASP A 174 9.10 14.51 -3.92
N GLY A 175 8.76 13.90 -2.77
CA GLY A 175 8.89 12.46 -2.57
C GLY A 175 8.68 12.00 -1.14
N LEU A 176 9.14 10.79 -0.86
CA LEU A 176 9.04 10.14 0.45
C LEU A 176 10.39 9.51 0.84
N LYS A 177 10.85 9.77 2.07
CA LYS A 177 12.05 9.16 2.66
C LYS A 177 11.66 7.92 3.43
N VAL A 178 11.91 6.75 2.86
CA VAL A 178 11.68 5.46 3.52
C VAL A 178 12.95 5.04 4.26
N ARG A 179 12.83 4.80 5.57
CA ARG A 179 13.95 4.38 6.43
C ARG A 179 13.65 3.14 7.23
N GLN A 180 12.38 2.92 7.50
CA GLN A 180 11.90 1.85 8.37
C GLN A 180 10.47 1.45 8.03
N GLY A 181 9.93 0.51 8.79
CA GLY A 181 8.53 0.14 8.81
C GLY A 181 8.17 -0.99 7.85
N THR A 182 7.01 -1.55 8.11
CA THR A 182 6.44 -2.64 7.32
C THR A 182 5.08 -2.22 6.76
N LEU A 183 4.88 -2.47 5.48
CA LEU A 183 3.59 -2.38 4.82
C LEU A 183 3.07 -3.79 4.58
N VAL A 184 1.83 -4.04 5.01
CA VAL A 184 1.16 -5.33 4.83
C VAL A 184 -0.12 -5.14 4.04
N VAL A 185 -0.28 -5.89 2.95
CA VAL A 185 -1.58 -6.14 2.34
C VAL A 185 -2.06 -7.49 2.83
N GLY A 186 -3.04 -7.47 3.73
CA GLY A 186 -3.59 -8.67 4.36
C GLY A 186 -4.46 -9.50 3.40
N ALA A 187 -4.99 -10.62 3.90
CA ALA A 187 -5.70 -11.60 3.09
C ALA A 187 -6.95 -11.06 2.37
N ASP A 188 -7.61 -10.04 2.92
CA ASP A 188 -8.78 -9.40 2.31
C ASP A 188 -8.41 -8.40 1.19
N GLY A 189 -7.09 -8.17 0.95
CA GLY A 189 -6.57 -7.44 -0.19
C GLY A 189 -6.73 -5.91 -0.16
N LEU A 190 -6.47 -5.29 -1.32
CA LEU A 190 -6.60 -3.86 -1.61
C LEU A 190 -7.33 -3.67 -2.94
N SER A 191 -8.34 -2.78 -2.97
CA SER A 191 -9.12 -2.47 -4.18
C SER A 191 -9.09 -0.98 -4.52
N ALA A 192 -8.50 -0.64 -5.66
CA ALA A 192 -8.46 0.72 -6.21
C ALA A 192 -8.40 0.68 -7.75
N PRO A 193 -9.43 0.08 -8.42
CA PRO A 193 -9.37 -0.29 -9.84
C PRO A 193 -9.16 0.91 -10.78
N ASP A 194 -9.61 2.10 -10.40
CA ASP A 194 -9.50 3.33 -11.20
C ASP A 194 -8.31 4.21 -10.81
N SER A 195 -7.37 3.67 -10.03
CA SER A 195 -6.26 4.41 -9.46
C SER A 195 -4.92 3.72 -9.73
N ARG A 196 -3.87 4.53 -9.83
CA ARG A 196 -2.51 4.04 -9.64
C ARG A 196 -2.28 3.80 -8.15
N VAL A 197 -1.72 2.65 -7.79
CA VAL A 197 -1.34 2.29 -6.40
C VAL A 197 0.18 2.22 -6.29
N ASP A 198 0.75 2.99 -5.36
CA ASP A 198 2.17 2.94 -5.02
C ASP A 198 2.33 2.47 -3.57
N LEU A 199 3.11 1.41 -3.36
CA LEU A 199 3.45 0.86 -2.06
C LEU A 199 4.95 1.10 -1.81
N LEU A 200 5.27 1.96 -0.84
CA LEU A 200 6.64 2.43 -0.58
C LEU A 200 7.00 2.16 0.89
N SER A 201 7.80 1.13 1.16
CA SER A 201 8.17 0.75 2.53
C SER A 201 9.52 0.05 2.57
N GLN A 202 10.13 -0.02 3.76
CA GLN A 202 11.32 -0.84 3.94
C GLN A 202 11.02 -2.33 3.71
N VAL A 203 9.97 -2.83 4.31
CA VAL A 203 9.49 -4.21 4.17
C VAL A 203 8.07 -4.20 3.65
N ILE A 204 7.77 -5.03 2.65
CA ILE A 204 6.43 -5.14 2.07
C ILE A 204 6.02 -6.62 2.01
N ASN A 205 4.87 -6.93 2.60
CA ASN A 205 4.28 -8.26 2.61
C ASN A 205 2.90 -8.22 1.96
N ILE A 206 2.68 -9.01 0.91
CA ILE A 206 1.43 -9.08 0.18
C ILE A 206 0.84 -10.48 0.31
N GLN A 207 -0.26 -10.56 1.06
CA GLN A 207 -0.92 -11.82 1.40
C GLN A 207 -2.28 -11.98 0.69
N GLY A 208 -2.83 -10.90 0.17
CA GLY A 208 -4.10 -10.86 -0.56
C GLY A 208 -3.97 -10.21 -1.92
N GLY A 209 -5.06 -10.16 -2.68
CA GLY A 209 -5.11 -9.57 -4.01
C GLY A 209 -5.05 -8.04 -3.98
N ILE A 210 -4.29 -7.45 -4.90
CA ILE A 210 -4.31 -6.01 -5.19
C ILE A 210 -4.90 -5.81 -6.57
N HIS A 211 -5.96 -5.01 -6.67
CA HIS A 211 -6.62 -4.64 -7.91
C HIS A 211 -6.50 -3.13 -8.13
N ALA A 212 -5.80 -2.71 -9.19
CA ALA A 212 -5.56 -1.30 -9.50
C ALA A 212 -5.38 -1.10 -11.02
N ASP A 213 -5.39 0.16 -11.48
CA ASP A 213 -4.99 0.48 -12.86
C ASP A 213 -3.49 0.23 -13.06
N GLN A 214 -2.67 0.73 -12.14
CA GLN A 214 -1.22 0.49 -12.12
C GLN A 214 -0.77 0.16 -10.70
N ILE A 215 0.17 -0.75 -10.56
CA ILE A 215 0.75 -1.13 -9.27
C ILE A 215 2.26 -0.94 -9.32
N ASN A 216 2.78 -0.11 -8.39
CA ASN A 216 4.21 0.08 -8.19
C ASN A 216 4.55 -0.27 -6.74
N VAL A 217 5.55 -1.10 -6.56
CA VAL A 217 6.02 -1.54 -5.26
C VAL A 217 7.51 -1.28 -5.16
N ILE A 218 7.93 -0.46 -4.20
CA ILE A 218 9.34 -0.17 -3.95
C ILE A 218 9.65 -0.51 -2.49
N ALA A 219 10.38 -1.59 -2.29
CA ALA A 219 10.83 -2.07 -1.00
C ALA A 219 12.31 -1.71 -0.76
N GLY A 220 12.63 -1.35 0.47
CA GLY A 220 13.98 -0.97 0.89
C GLY A 220 14.08 0.45 1.43
N GLY A 221 15.27 0.80 1.95
CA GLY A 221 15.57 2.16 2.37
C GLY A 221 15.86 3.05 1.17
N ASN A 222 14.94 3.95 0.84
CA ASN A 222 15.03 4.76 -0.36
C ASN A 222 14.51 6.19 -0.12
N ASP A 223 15.08 7.15 -0.84
CA ASP A 223 14.46 8.45 -1.10
C ASP A 223 13.73 8.32 -2.44
N VAL A 224 12.41 8.18 -2.42
CA VAL A 224 11.61 7.93 -3.62
C VAL A 224 10.95 9.24 -4.06
N ARG A 225 11.20 9.67 -5.30
CA ARG A 225 10.53 10.83 -5.90
C ARG A 225 9.06 10.52 -6.15
N TYR A 226 8.20 11.52 -5.94
CA TYR A 226 6.77 11.32 -6.11
C TYR A 226 6.34 11.27 -7.57
N ASP A 227 6.94 12.07 -8.44
CA ASP A 227 6.53 12.25 -9.83
C ASP A 227 6.75 11.00 -10.69
N ASP A 228 7.95 10.44 -10.68
CA ASP A 228 8.41 9.37 -11.58
C ASP A 228 8.79 8.06 -10.86
N LEU A 229 8.74 8.03 -9.52
CA LEU A 229 9.20 6.94 -8.67
C LEU A 229 10.70 6.59 -8.83
N SER A 230 11.50 7.48 -9.41
CA SER A 230 12.95 7.34 -9.32
C SER A 230 13.38 7.40 -7.85
N TYR A 231 14.45 6.69 -7.51
CA TYR A 231 14.87 6.56 -6.12
C TYR A 231 16.38 6.63 -5.93
N ILE A 232 16.77 7.14 -4.77
CA ILE A 232 18.15 7.12 -4.28
C ILE A 232 18.22 6.11 -3.15
N LYS A 233 19.01 5.06 -3.33
CA LYS A 233 19.18 3.98 -2.37
C LYS A 233 19.92 4.45 -1.13
N GLN A 234 19.48 3.96 0.02
CA GLN A 234 20.20 4.08 1.29
C GLN A 234 20.83 2.72 1.59
N ASN A 235 22.12 2.57 1.29
CA ASN A 235 22.82 1.27 1.25
C ASN A 235 22.83 0.51 2.58
N ASP A 236 22.70 1.20 3.71
CA ASP A 236 22.71 0.59 5.04
C ASP A 236 21.35 0.02 5.46
N ILE A 237 20.29 0.28 4.69
CA ILE A 237 18.92 -0.11 5.03
C ILE A 237 18.47 -1.24 4.11
N LYS A 238 18.42 -2.45 4.67
CA LYS A 238 17.94 -3.63 3.96
C LYS A 238 16.41 -3.61 3.82
N GLY A 239 15.91 -4.09 2.69
CA GLY A 239 14.48 -4.19 2.44
C GLY A 239 14.11 -5.55 1.88
N SER A 240 12.82 -5.90 1.98
CA SER A 240 12.29 -7.13 1.37
C SER A 240 10.90 -6.91 0.80
N LEU A 241 10.61 -7.66 -0.26
CA LEU A 241 9.28 -7.77 -0.85
C LEU A 241 8.89 -9.24 -0.88
N ASP A 242 7.82 -9.60 -0.20
CA ASP A 242 7.26 -10.94 -0.17
C ASP A 242 5.81 -10.92 -0.67
N ILE A 243 5.55 -11.69 -1.72
CA ILE A 243 4.21 -11.95 -2.25
C ILE A 243 3.91 -13.42 -1.99
N SER A 244 3.08 -13.69 -0.98
CA SER A 244 2.72 -15.03 -0.57
C SER A 244 1.91 -15.77 -1.64
N ALA A 245 1.78 -17.08 -1.51
CA ALA A 245 1.05 -17.92 -2.47
C ALA A 245 -0.42 -17.52 -2.67
N LEU A 246 -1.05 -16.90 -1.67
CA LEU A 246 -2.41 -16.34 -1.76
C LEU A 246 -2.43 -14.89 -2.21
N GLY A 247 -1.26 -14.21 -2.20
CA GLY A 247 -1.11 -12.85 -2.66
C GLY A 247 -1.15 -12.76 -4.19
N GLY A 248 -1.56 -11.60 -4.70
CA GLY A 248 -1.58 -11.37 -6.13
C GLY A 248 -1.69 -9.91 -6.49
N MET A 249 -1.36 -9.59 -7.73
CA MET A 249 -1.50 -8.25 -8.30
C MET A 249 -2.16 -8.35 -9.67
N TYR A 250 -3.16 -7.50 -9.89
CA TYR A 250 -3.96 -7.47 -11.11
C TYR A 250 -4.08 -6.01 -11.58
N ALA A 251 -3.37 -5.66 -12.66
CA ALA A 251 -3.29 -4.28 -13.15
C ALA A 251 -2.97 -4.22 -14.66
N ASN A 252 -3.07 -3.01 -15.23
CA ASN A 252 -2.56 -2.75 -16.58
C ASN A 252 -1.03 -2.67 -16.60
N GLN A 253 -0.40 -2.29 -15.52
CA GLN A 253 1.06 -2.29 -15.37
C GLN A 253 1.48 -2.66 -13.96
N ILE A 254 2.50 -3.51 -13.81
CA ILE A 254 3.06 -3.91 -12.52
C ILE A 254 4.56 -3.65 -12.52
N GLN A 255 5.04 -2.91 -11.51
CA GLN A 255 6.45 -2.69 -11.27
C GLN A 255 6.81 -3.09 -9.83
N LEU A 256 7.77 -3.99 -9.69
CA LEU A 256 8.32 -4.43 -8.41
C LEU A 256 9.80 -4.05 -8.34
N VAL A 257 10.17 -3.37 -7.28
CA VAL A 257 11.57 -2.98 -7.01
C VAL A 257 11.91 -3.35 -5.57
N ALA A 258 12.98 -4.10 -5.37
CA ALA A 258 13.57 -4.29 -4.06
C ALA A 258 15.03 -3.83 -4.07
N THR A 259 15.32 -2.83 -3.27
CA THR A 259 16.64 -2.24 -3.12
C THR A 259 17.29 -2.74 -1.83
N GLY A 260 18.40 -3.41 -1.94
CA GLY A 260 19.13 -3.92 -0.79
C GLY A 260 19.82 -5.23 -1.08
N THR A 261 21.11 -5.30 -0.75
CA THR A 261 21.90 -6.52 -0.91
C THR A 261 21.52 -7.54 0.16
N GLY A 262 21.22 -8.78 -0.24
CA GLY A 262 21.02 -9.93 0.65
C GLY A 262 19.59 -10.18 1.14
N VAL A 263 18.62 -9.34 0.78
CA VAL A 263 17.19 -9.63 0.93
C VAL A 263 16.54 -9.34 -0.42
N GLY A 264 15.69 -10.22 -0.89
CA GLY A 264 15.25 -10.18 -2.27
C GLY A 264 13.77 -9.97 -2.45
N VAL A 265 13.36 -10.20 -3.65
CA VAL A 265 11.96 -10.33 -4.05
C VAL A 265 11.58 -11.80 -3.99
N ARG A 266 10.50 -12.12 -3.29
CA ARG A 266 9.86 -13.43 -3.32
C ARG A 266 8.47 -13.31 -3.94
N VAL A 267 8.19 -14.10 -4.95
CA VAL A 267 6.91 -14.14 -5.66
C VAL A 267 6.43 -15.60 -5.68
N ASP A 268 5.62 -15.98 -4.71
CA ASP A 268 4.93 -17.27 -4.69
C ASP A 268 3.46 -17.13 -5.15
N GLY A 269 2.97 -15.90 -5.23
CA GLY A 269 1.62 -15.55 -5.66
C GLY A 269 1.48 -15.36 -7.18
N THR A 270 0.44 -14.61 -7.56
CA THR A 270 0.07 -14.41 -8.96
C THR A 270 0.20 -12.95 -9.36
N LEU A 271 0.94 -12.67 -10.43
CA LEU A 271 1.02 -11.36 -11.07
C LEU A 271 0.37 -11.44 -12.46
N VAL A 272 -0.66 -10.63 -12.71
CA VAL A 272 -1.35 -10.56 -14.00
C VAL A 272 -1.39 -9.11 -14.46
N SER A 273 -0.78 -8.84 -15.60
CA SER A 273 -0.78 -7.52 -16.22
C SER A 273 -1.41 -7.58 -17.60
N ALA A 274 -2.32 -6.63 -17.90
CA ALA A 274 -2.78 -6.41 -19.26
C ALA A 274 -1.76 -5.67 -20.15
N GLY A 275 -0.68 -5.12 -19.56
CA GLY A 275 0.44 -4.51 -20.25
C GLY A 275 1.76 -5.17 -19.87
N ASN A 276 2.63 -4.44 -19.17
CA ASN A 276 3.98 -4.88 -18.83
C ASN A 276 4.14 -5.27 -17.37
N VAL A 277 5.08 -6.18 -17.09
CA VAL A 277 5.59 -6.47 -15.75
C VAL A 277 7.09 -6.17 -15.71
N ILE A 278 7.52 -5.41 -14.71
CA ILE A 278 8.93 -5.11 -14.46
C ILE A 278 9.29 -5.58 -13.05
N ILE A 279 10.31 -6.42 -12.92
CA ILE A 279 10.83 -6.89 -11.64
C ILE A 279 12.31 -6.55 -11.54
N ASN A 280 12.68 -5.71 -10.58
CA ASN A 280 14.06 -5.34 -10.29
C ASN A 280 14.42 -5.74 -8.85
N SER A 281 15.42 -6.59 -8.68
CA SER A 281 15.93 -7.00 -7.38
C SER A 281 17.44 -6.79 -7.31
N ASP A 282 17.90 -6.02 -6.34
CA ASP A 282 19.34 -5.86 -6.09
C ASP A 282 19.98 -7.10 -5.44
N GLY A 283 19.20 -8.12 -5.17
CA GLY A 283 19.62 -9.37 -4.54
C GLY A 283 19.04 -10.59 -5.23
N LEU A 284 18.52 -11.51 -4.41
CA LEU A 284 17.89 -12.76 -4.86
C LEU A 284 16.43 -12.49 -5.28
N LEU A 285 16.04 -12.98 -6.46
CA LEU A 285 14.66 -13.16 -6.86
C LEU A 285 14.30 -14.66 -6.72
N THR A 286 13.38 -14.98 -5.83
CA THR A 286 12.76 -16.30 -5.75
C THR A 286 11.37 -16.23 -6.36
N HIS A 287 11.14 -16.95 -7.45
CA HIS A 287 9.86 -16.96 -8.15
C HIS A 287 9.29 -18.38 -8.20
N GLY A 288 8.34 -18.67 -7.31
CA GLY A 288 7.61 -19.94 -7.23
C GLY A 288 6.19 -19.87 -7.77
N GLY A 289 5.67 -18.66 -7.96
CA GLY A 289 4.30 -18.40 -8.36
C GLY A 289 4.08 -18.29 -9.87
N LYS A 290 3.11 -17.46 -10.26
CA LYS A 290 2.77 -17.23 -11.66
C LYS A 290 2.85 -15.77 -12.01
N THR A 291 3.62 -15.41 -13.05
CA THR A 291 3.66 -14.07 -13.63
C THR A 291 3.24 -14.13 -15.09
N SER A 292 2.25 -13.31 -15.47
CA SER A 292 1.80 -13.21 -16.86
C SER A 292 1.58 -11.76 -17.28
N ALA A 293 2.01 -11.42 -18.50
CA ALA A 293 1.80 -10.12 -19.12
C ALA A 293 1.30 -10.27 -20.55
N GLN A 294 0.36 -9.41 -20.97
CA GLN A 294 -0.08 -9.38 -22.36
C GLN A 294 0.97 -8.77 -23.29
N ASN A 295 1.87 -7.93 -22.77
CA ASN A 295 3.00 -7.40 -23.55
C ASN A 295 4.31 -8.00 -23.03
N ASN A 296 5.13 -7.19 -22.37
CA ASN A 296 6.49 -7.56 -22.02
C ASN A 296 6.67 -7.86 -20.55
N ILE A 297 7.59 -8.78 -20.25
CA ILE A 297 8.11 -8.99 -18.90
C ILE A 297 9.60 -8.69 -18.91
N GLN A 298 10.05 -7.83 -18.00
CA GLN A 298 11.45 -7.54 -17.78
C GLN A 298 11.85 -7.93 -16.36
N ILE A 299 12.87 -8.74 -16.21
CA ILE A 299 13.40 -9.21 -14.93
C ILE A 299 14.90 -8.86 -14.86
N ASN A 300 15.29 -8.12 -13.82
CA ASN A 300 16.69 -7.86 -13.51
C ASN A 300 16.94 -8.27 -12.05
N ALA A 301 17.91 -9.17 -11.81
CA ALA A 301 18.29 -9.58 -10.47
C ALA A 301 19.78 -9.96 -10.41
N GLN A 302 20.38 -10.02 -9.20
CA GLN A 302 21.70 -10.62 -9.08
C GLN A 302 21.60 -12.15 -9.20
N GLN A 303 20.65 -12.74 -8.47
CA GLN A 303 20.42 -14.18 -8.52
C GLN A 303 18.93 -14.44 -8.73
N MET A 304 18.58 -15.46 -9.51
CA MET A 304 17.20 -15.88 -9.69
C MET A 304 17.06 -17.38 -9.48
N THR A 305 16.11 -17.74 -8.61
CA THR A 305 15.61 -19.10 -8.47
C THR A 305 14.18 -19.13 -9.00
N GLN A 306 13.97 -19.88 -10.08
CA GLN A 306 12.71 -19.97 -10.80
C GLN A 306 12.16 -21.38 -10.72
N SER A 307 10.99 -21.55 -10.10
CA SER A 307 10.28 -22.83 -10.04
C SER A 307 8.83 -22.75 -10.51
N GLY A 308 8.31 -21.52 -10.66
CA GLY A 308 6.95 -21.25 -11.10
C GLY A 308 6.82 -21.08 -12.62
N SER A 309 6.00 -20.12 -13.05
CA SER A 309 5.73 -19.84 -14.46
C SER A 309 5.82 -18.35 -14.77
N VAL A 310 6.61 -17.96 -15.77
CA VAL A 310 6.71 -16.59 -16.29
C VAL A 310 6.34 -16.62 -17.76
N LEU A 311 5.27 -15.92 -18.13
CA LEU A 311 4.66 -15.96 -19.46
C LEU A 311 4.46 -14.52 -19.99
N ALA A 312 5.25 -14.10 -20.96
CA ALA A 312 5.05 -12.87 -21.71
C ALA A 312 4.44 -13.19 -23.08
N THR A 313 3.40 -12.46 -23.50
CA THR A 313 2.85 -12.67 -24.85
C THR A 313 3.79 -12.15 -25.91
N GLU A 314 4.51 -11.06 -25.65
CA GLU A 314 5.48 -10.48 -26.59
C GLU A 314 6.89 -10.87 -26.15
N LYS A 315 7.55 -10.04 -25.35
CA LYS A 315 8.96 -10.21 -25.00
C LYS A 315 9.17 -10.58 -23.54
N LEU A 316 9.96 -11.62 -23.29
CA LEU A 316 10.55 -11.92 -21.97
C LEU A 316 12.04 -11.58 -21.99
N ASP A 317 12.44 -10.56 -21.22
CA ASP A 317 13.82 -10.13 -21.05
C ASP A 317 14.29 -10.43 -19.62
N VAL A 318 15.22 -11.35 -19.44
CA VAL A 318 15.76 -11.76 -18.14
C VAL A 318 17.26 -11.49 -18.12
N LYS A 319 17.71 -10.65 -17.18
CA LYS A 319 19.13 -10.32 -16.97
C LYS A 319 19.51 -10.60 -15.52
N VAL A 320 20.39 -11.58 -15.34
CA VAL A 320 20.82 -12.04 -14.02
C VAL A 320 22.29 -12.47 -14.04
N GLN A 321 22.95 -12.43 -12.87
CA GLN A 321 24.29 -13.02 -12.75
C GLN A 321 24.22 -14.54 -12.70
N SER A 322 23.24 -15.09 -11.94
CA SER A 322 23.06 -16.53 -11.83
C SER A 322 21.59 -16.91 -11.89
N LEU A 323 21.25 -17.98 -12.63
CA LEU A 323 19.90 -18.51 -12.77
C LEU A 323 19.87 -20.01 -12.44
N THR A 324 18.96 -20.38 -11.55
CA THR A 324 18.51 -21.77 -11.38
C THR A 324 17.05 -21.84 -11.81
N ASN A 325 16.76 -22.52 -12.92
CA ASN A 325 15.41 -22.67 -13.45
C ASN A 325 14.95 -24.13 -13.40
N THR A 326 13.87 -24.40 -12.69
CA THR A 326 13.13 -25.67 -12.67
C THR A 326 11.69 -25.50 -13.16
N GLY A 327 11.28 -24.27 -13.42
CA GLY A 327 9.94 -23.88 -13.87
C GLY A 327 9.88 -23.59 -15.36
N THR A 328 9.05 -22.61 -15.73
CA THR A 328 8.77 -22.25 -17.13
C THR A 328 9.03 -20.77 -17.37
N LEU A 329 9.82 -20.45 -18.39
CA LEU A 329 10.08 -19.11 -18.90
C LEU A 329 9.67 -19.07 -20.37
N VAL A 330 8.64 -18.29 -20.74
CA VAL A 330 8.11 -18.22 -22.12
C VAL A 330 7.88 -16.76 -22.52
N GLY A 331 8.29 -16.43 -23.72
CA GLY A 331 7.95 -15.21 -24.43
C GLY A 331 7.96 -15.52 -25.94
N GLN A 332 7.21 -14.76 -26.76
CA GLN A 332 7.35 -14.86 -28.21
C GLN A 332 8.81 -14.55 -28.61
N ASP A 333 9.36 -13.49 -28.01
CA ASP A 333 10.79 -13.19 -28.06
C ASP A 333 11.36 -13.41 -26.66
N LEU A 334 12.30 -14.34 -26.51
CA LEU A 334 13.00 -14.60 -25.26
C LEU A 334 14.44 -14.15 -25.32
N ASN A 335 14.82 -13.21 -24.47
CA ASN A 335 16.19 -12.83 -24.21
C ASN A 335 16.60 -13.22 -22.79
N LEU A 336 17.52 -14.18 -22.69
CA LEU A 336 18.04 -14.67 -21.42
C LEU A 336 19.54 -14.38 -21.34
N GLN A 337 19.92 -13.37 -20.56
CA GLN A 337 21.31 -13.02 -20.27
C GLN A 337 21.68 -13.50 -18.87
N VAL A 338 22.61 -14.46 -18.78
CA VAL A 338 23.14 -15.00 -17.52
C VAL A 338 24.66 -14.84 -17.55
N ASP A 339 25.20 -14.01 -16.67
CA ASP A 339 26.61 -13.59 -16.75
C ASP A 339 27.58 -14.62 -16.12
N GLN A 340 27.15 -15.42 -15.14
CA GLN A 340 28.05 -16.33 -14.38
C GLN A 340 27.63 -17.79 -14.42
N ALA A 341 26.43 -18.14 -13.92
CA ALA A 341 26.02 -19.53 -13.76
C ALA A 341 24.58 -19.78 -14.19
N LEU A 342 24.37 -20.75 -15.08
CA LEU A 342 23.06 -21.20 -15.52
C LEU A 342 22.88 -22.70 -15.18
N VAL A 343 21.84 -22.98 -14.39
CA VAL A 343 21.34 -24.35 -14.19
C VAL A 343 19.91 -24.38 -14.69
N ASN A 344 19.65 -25.06 -15.80
CA ASN A 344 18.31 -25.19 -16.37
C ASN A 344 17.87 -26.65 -16.38
N GLN A 345 16.83 -26.94 -15.61
CA GLN A 345 16.13 -28.25 -15.54
C GLN A 345 14.63 -28.06 -15.90
N GLY A 346 14.22 -26.84 -16.19
CA GLY A 346 12.87 -26.49 -16.57
C GLY A 346 12.73 -26.25 -18.08
N SER A 347 11.69 -25.51 -18.46
CA SER A 347 11.40 -25.11 -19.83
C SER A 347 11.80 -23.64 -20.07
N VAL A 348 12.41 -23.40 -21.22
CA VAL A 348 12.81 -22.06 -21.67
C VAL A 348 12.41 -21.92 -23.14
#